data_bac1929cc8c6c5004923558b2ededd8e
#
_entry.id   bac1929cc8c6c5004923558b2ededd8e
#
_cell.length_a   1.000
_cell.length_b   1.000
_cell.length_c   1.000
_cell.angle_alpha   90.00
_cell.angle_beta   90.00
_cell.angle_gamma   90.00
#
_symmetry.space_group_name_H-M   'P 1'
#
loop_
_entity.id
_entity.type
_entity.pdbx_description
1 polymer ?
#
loop_
_entity_poly.entity_id
_entity_poly.type
_entity_poly.pdbx_seq_one_letter_code
_entity_poly.pdbx_strand_id
1 'polypeptide(L)'
;MLVFVYGTLTDPARVTAVLELEPPAAADRFVGNATLEGLHRVDGRYPTLAPGGSVDGRLLAVDETELAALDRYEGVENGLYVRVAVPVAAVDDGGEGVAEGDQCWAYVGKPDRLDVDATWPGGGSFRERVRSVVSRTGIAVRTRE
;
A
#
# COMPACT_ATOMS: atom_id res chain seq x y z
N MET A 1 -11.48 3.53 -5.19
CA MET A 1 -10.57 2.41 -4.80
C MET A 1 -9.68 2.90 -3.68
N LEU A 2 -9.35 2.03 -2.75
CA LEU A 2 -8.50 2.36 -1.61
C LEU A 2 -7.08 1.89 -1.85
N VAL A 3 -6.10 2.67 -1.41
CA VAL A 3 -4.68 2.33 -1.45
C VAL A 3 -4.10 2.59 -0.06
N PHE A 4 -3.43 1.59 0.50
CA PHE A 4 -2.68 1.75 1.74
C PHE A 4 -1.29 2.28 1.39
N VAL A 5 -0.93 3.45 1.90
CA VAL A 5 0.36 4.09 1.65
C VAL A 5 1.15 4.20 2.96
N TYR A 6 2.45 3.94 2.89
CA TYR A 6 3.31 3.87 4.07
C TYR A 6 4.66 4.57 3.88
N GLY A 7 4.89 5.14 2.70
CA GLY A 7 6.15 5.80 2.35
C GLY A 7 5.93 7.23 1.89
N THR A 8 6.49 7.61 0.75
CA THR A 8 6.43 8.98 0.24
C THR A 8 5.01 9.46 -0.05
N LEU A 9 4.10 8.53 -0.38
CA LEU A 9 2.70 8.86 -0.66
C LEU A 9 1.86 9.17 0.58
N THR A 10 2.44 9.11 1.78
CA THR A 10 1.79 9.60 3.00
C THR A 10 1.84 11.12 3.08
N ASP A 11 2.67 11.75 2.26
CA ASP A 11 2.81 13.21 2.19
C ASP A 11 1.83 13.79 1.16
N PRO A 12 0.89 14.67 1.57
CA PRO A 12 -0.03 15.30 0.63
C PRO A 12 0.65 16.05 -0.52
N ALA A 13 1.80 16.64 -0.28
CA ALA A 13 2.56 17.33 -1.34
C ALA A 13 3.01 16.37 -2.44
N ARG A 14 3.42 15.16 -2.05
CA ARG A 14 3.81 14.13 -3.02
C ARG A 14 2.60 13.64 -3.82
N VAL A 15 1.46 13.42 -3.15
CA VAL A 15 0.22 13.01 -3.83
C VAL A 15 -0.23 14.10 -4.81
N THR A 16 -0.14 15.36 -4.42
CA THR A 16 -0.44 16.50 -5.30
C THR A 16 0.37 16.43 -6.59
N ALA A 17 1.67 16.18 -6.47
CA ALA A 17 2.56 16.09 -7.62
C ALA A 17 2.28 14.86 -8.49
N VAL A 18 2.12 13.69 -7.88
CA VAL A 18 1.92 12.43 -8.60
C VAL A 18 0.59 12.38 -9.34
N LEU A 19 -0.47 12.87 -8.71
CA LEU A 19 -1.82 12.86 -9.28
C LEU A 19 -2.16 14.13 -10.07
N GLU A 20 -1.24 15.08 -10.13
CA GLU A 20 -1.42 16.36 -10.82
C GLU A 20 -2.68 17.10 -10.34
N LEU A 21 -2.85 17.14 -9.01
CA LEU A 21 -4.00 17.79 -8.37
C LEU A 21 -3.68 19.24 -8.02
N GLU A 22 -4.75 20.04 -7.90
CA GLU A 22 -4.64 21.38 -7.33
C GLU A 22 -4.64 21.28 -5.79
N PRO A 23 -3.74 21.98 -5.06
CA PRO A 23 -3.86 22.07 -3.60
C PRO A 23 -5.15 22.81 -3.24
N PRO A 24 -5.95 22.39 -2.24
CA PRO A 24 -5.70 21.31 -1.28
C PRO A 24 -6.38 19.98 -1.64
N ALA A 25 -6.67 19.71 -2.92
CA ALA A 25 -7.42 18.51 -3.32
C ALA A 25 -6.77 17.19 -2.86
N ALA A 26 -5.45 17.15 -2.75
CA ALA A 26 -4.75 15.95 -2.28
C ALA A 26 -5.14 15.57 -0.85
N ALA A 27 -5.42 16.54 0.02
CA ALA A 27 -5.85 16.27 1.41
C ALA A 27 -7.18 15.52 1.44
N ASP A 28 -8.07 15.78 0.48
CA ASP A 28 -9.38 15.14 0.39
C ASP A 28 -9.28 13.67 -0.07
N ARG A 29 -8.17 13.26 -0.64
CA ARG A 29 -7.94 11.87 -1.02
C ARG A 29 -7.61 10.98 0.17
N PHE A 30 -7.10 11.53 1.26
CA PHE A 30 -6.79 10.78 2.46
C PHE A 30 -8.06 10.57 3.28
N VAL A 31 -8.45 9.31 3.46
CA VAL A 31 -9.69 8.94 4.15
C VAL A 31 -9.46 8.42 5.57
N GLY A 32 -8.23 8.31 6.00
CA GLY A 32 -7.93 7.96 7.40
C GLY A 32 -6.55 7.37 7.57
N ASN A 33 -6.20 7.18 8.83
CA ASN A 33 -5.00 6.45 9.21
C ASN A 33 -5.31 4.96 9.30
N ALA A 34 -4.31 4.13 9.07
CA ALA A 34 -4.49 2.68 9.10
C ALA A 34 -3.20 1.97 9.51
N THR A 35 -3.35 0.73 9.96
CA THR A 35 -2.24 -0.19 10.22
C THR A 35 -2.42 -1.41 9.34
N LEU A 36 -1.38 -1.80 8.63
CA LEU A 36 -1.34 -3.06 7.90
C LEU A 36 -0.70 -4.10 8.79
N GLU A 37 -1.47 -5.10 9.19
CA GLU A 37 -1.01 -6.17 10.08
C GLU A 37 -0.48 -7.35 9.28
N GLY A 38 0.65 -7.89 9.71
CA GLY A 38 1.29 -9.06 9.09
C GLY A 38 2.44 -8.73 8.14
N LEU A 39 2.68 -7.46 7.90
CA LEU A 39 3.84 -6.97 7.15
C LEU A 39 4.47 -5.81 7.92
N HIS A 40 5.77 -5.62 7.74
CA HIS A 40 6.48 -4.49 8.34
C HIS A 40 7.29 -3.73 7.29
N ARG A 41 7.56 -2.46 7.58
CA ARG A 41 8.33 -1.60 6.68
C ARG A 41 9.81 -1.94 6.76
N VAL A 42 10.44 -2.05 5.60
CA VAL A 42 11.89 -2.22 5.46
C VAL A 42 12.40 -1.09 4.57
N ASP A 43 13.42 -0.40 5.04
CA ASP A 43 14.01 0.69 4.29
C ASP A 43 15.22 0.19 3.48
N GLY A 44 15.18 0.45 2.19
CA GLY A 44 16.28 0.20 1.29
C GLY A 44 16.46 1.42 0.43
N ARG A 45 16.64 1.24 -0.86
CA ARG A 45 16.68 2.35 -1.83
C ARG A 45 15.39 3.17 -1.74
N TYR A 46 14.26 2.47 -1.63
CA TYR A 46 12.94 3.03 -1.33
C TYR A 46 12.28 2.12 -0.30
N PRO A 47 11.30 2.63 0.48
CA PRO A 47 10.59 1.79 1.45
C PRO A 47 9.82 0.67 0.77
N THR A 48 9.81 -0.50 1.41
CA THR A 48 9.00 -1.64 1.00
C THR A 48 8.48 -2.38 2.23
N LEU A 49 7.84 -3.51 2.02
CA LEU A 49 7.25 -4.34 3.06
C LEU A 49 7.86 -5.74 3.05
N ALA A 50 7.91 -6.35 4.21
CA ALA A 50 8.36 -7.73 4.36
C ALA A 50 7.42 -8.47 5.32
N PRO A 51 7.35 -9.82 5.25
CA PRO A 51 6.46 -10.61 6.10
C PRO A 51 6.75 -10.46 7.58
N GLY A 52 5.70 -10.35 8.38
CA GLY A 52 5.74 -10.25 9.84
C GLY A 52 5.48 -8.83 10.35
N GLY A 53 5.13 -8.72 11.61
CA GLY A 53 4.96 -7.42 12.28
C GLY A 53 3.77 -6.62 11.81
N SER A 54 3.94 -5.32 11.75
CA SER A 54 2.91 -4.38 11.29
C SER A 54 3.56 -3.10 10.80
N VAL A 55 2.82 -2.29 10.05
CA VAL A 55 3.26 -0.99 9.57
C VAL A 55 2.10 0.00 9.64
N ASP A 56 2.38 1.19 10.15
CA ASP A 56 1.42 2.28 10.17
C ASP A 56 1.49 3.06 8.86
N GLY A 57 0.34 3.53 8.41
CA GLY A 57 0.24 4.31 7.19
C GLY A 57 -1.08 5.04 7.10
N ARG A 58 -1.47 5.36 5.87
CA ARG A 58 -2.71 6.11 5.60
C ARG A 58 -3.46 5.44 4.46
N LEU A 59 -4.77 5.63 4.44
CA LEU A 59 -5.61 5.19 3.33
C LEU A 59 -5.88 6.35 2.38
N LEU A 60 -5.72 6.07 1.11
CA LEU A 60 -5.90 7.04 0.03
C LEU A 60 -7.04 6.54 -0.86
N ALA A 61 -8.04 7.38 -1.13
CA ALA A 61 -9.13 7.04 -2.04
C ALA A 61 -8.83 7.61 -3.43
N VAL A 62 -8.81 6.76 -4.44
CA VAL A 62 -8.44 7.14 -5.80
C VAL A 62 -9.41 6.52 -6.81
N ASP A 63 -9.51 7.13 -7.99
CA ASP A 63 -10.19 6.55 -9.13
C ASP A 63 -9.23 5.71 -9.99
N GLU A 64 -9.73 5.10 -11.06
CA GLU A 64 -8.92 4.25 -11.94
C GLU A 64 -7.77 5.01 -12.61
N THR A 65 -7.99 6.23 -13.02
CA THR A 65 -6.97 7.08 -13.67
C THR A 65 -5.88 7.43 -12.68
N GLU A 66 -6.28 7.77 -11.46
CA GLU A 66 -5.35 8.08 -10.37
C GLU A 66 -4.55 6.85 -9.95
N LEU A 67 -5.21 5.68 -9.88
CA LEU A 67 -4.53 4.42 -9.58
C LEU A 67 -3.46 4.10 -10.62
N ALA A 68 -3.77 4.31 -11.90
CA ALA A 68 -2.79 4.12 -12.97
C ALA A 68 -1.59 5.07 -12.82
N ALA A 69 -1.81 6.29 -12.37
CA ALA A 69 -0.73 7.23 -12.09
C ALA A 69 0.16 6.76 -10.93
N LEU A 70 -0.45 6.18 -9.89
CA LEU A 70 0.32 5.59 -8.78
C LEU A 70 1.13 4.38 -9.25
N ASP A 71 0.57 3.53 -10.11
CA ASP A 71 1.28 2.39 -10.68
C ASP A 71 2.53 2.85 -11.44
N ARG A 72 2.42 3.93 -12.22
CA ARG A 72 3.58 4.50 -12.92
C ARG A 72 4.62 5.05 -11.96
N TYR A 73 4.16 5.76 -10.94
CA TYR A 73 5.05 6.33 -9.92
C TYR A 73 5.84 5.23 -9.19
N GLU A 74 5.18 4.11 -8.88
CA GLU A 74 5.80 2.98 -8.18
C GLU A 74 6.60 2.06 -9.12
N GLY A 75 6.57 2.31 -10.42
CA GLY A 75 7.33 1.52 -11.38
C GLY A 75 6.81 0.10 -11.55
N VAL A 76 5.49 -0.10 -11.47
CA VAL A 76 4.88 -1.43 -11.62
C VAL A 76 5.21 -2.05 -12.97
N GLU A 77 5.17 -1.27 -14.06
CA GLU A 77 5.51 -1.76 -15.40
C GLU A 77 6.97 -2.21 -15.51
N ASN A 78 7.86 -1.58 -14.75
CA ASN A 78 9.29 -1.90 -14.76
C ASN A 78 9.65 -3.01 -13.78
N GLY A 79 8.67 -3.56 -13.07
CA GLY A 79 8.89 -4.62 -12.09
C GLY A 79 9.56 -4.17 -10.80
N LEU A 80 9.56 -2.87 -10.51
CA LEU A 80 10.15 -2.36 -9.27
C LEU A 80 9.24 -2.66 -8.06
N TYR A 81 7.93 -2.43 -8.20
CA TYR A 81 6.92 -2.78 -7.20
C TYR A 81 5.83 -3.63 -7.84
N VAL A 82 5.17 -4.45 -7.02
CA VAL A 82 3.92 -5.11 -7.41
C VAL A 82 2.78 -4.53 -6.57
N ARG A 83 1.60 -4.41 -7.19
CA ARG A 83 0.40 -3.96 -6.51
C ARG A 83 -0.45 -5.19 -6.15
N VAL A 84 -0.77 -5.33 -4.87
CA VAL A 84 -1.53 -6.47 -4.37
C VAL A 84 -2.74 -6.02 -3.58
N ALA A 85 -3.81 -6.83 -3.60
CA ALA A 85 -5.02 -6.55 -2.85
C ALA A 85 -4.89 -7.11 -1.42
N VAL A 86 -5.31 -6.29 -0.45
CA VAL A 86 -5.32 -6.67 0.97
C VAL A 86 -6.71 -6.33 1.53
N PRO A 87 -7.35 -7.23 2.29
CA PRO A 87 -8.67 -6.94 2.84
C PRO A 87 -8.61 -5.91 3.98
N VAL A 88 -9.67 -5.15 4.12
CA VAL A 88 -9.91 -4.30 5.30
C VAL A 88 -10.62 -5.16 6.34
N ALA A 89 -9.99 -5.39 7.49
CA ALA A 89 -10.47 -6.30 8.53
C ALA A 89 -11.31 -5.61 9.61
N ALA A 90 -11.00 -4.34 9.89
CA ALA A 90 -11.73 -3.60 10.92
C ALA A 90 -11.74 -2.11 10.60
N VAL A 91 -12.81 -1.44 10.97
CA VAL A 91 -13.00 -0.01 10.71
C VAL A 91 -13.34 0.68 12.02
N ASP A 92 -12.55 1.69 12.39
CA ASP A 92 -12.86 2.60 13.50
C ASP A 92 -13.85 3.67 13.05
N ASP A 93 -14.50 4.32 14.02
CA ASP A 93 -15.50 5.34 13.77
C ASP A 93 -15.02 6.54 12.93
N GLY A 94 -13.73 6.72 12.79
CA GLY A 94 -13.14 7.78 11.97
C GLY A 94 -12.99 7.45 10.48
N GLY A 95 -13.29 6.23 10.06
CA GLY A 95 -13.06 5.79 8.69
C GLY A 95 -14.22 6.07 7.74
N GLU A 96 -14.34 7.30 7.24
CA GLU A 96 -15.35 7.63 6.22
C GLU A 96 -15.03 6.99 4.89
N GLY A 97 -16.01 6.35 4.27
CA GLY A 97 -15.86 5.71 2.97
C GLY A 97 -15.10 4.39 2.97
N VAL A 98 -14.84 3.85 4.15
CA VAL A 98 -14.14 2.57 4.33
C VAL A 98 -15.05 1.62 5.11
N ALA A 99 -15.22 0.41 4.63
CA ALA A 99 -16.03 -0.62 5.28
C ALA A 99 -15.25 -1.92 5.44
N GLU A 100 -15.55 -2.66 6.52
CA GLU A 100 -15.02 -3.99 6.72
C GLU A 100 -15.37 -4.88 5.53
N GLY A 101 -14.39 -5.61 5.01
CA GLY A 101 -14.56 -6.42 3.82
C GLY A 101 -14.16 -5.70 2.52
N ASP A 102 -13.94 -4.39 2.55
CA ASP A 102 -13.42 -3.67 1.40
C ASP A 102 -12.03 -4.19 1.04
N GLN A 103 -11.69 -4.08 -0.23
CA GLN A 103 -10.32 -4.36 -0.68
C GLN A 103 -9.51 -3.08 -0.75
N CYS A 104 -8.25 -3.20 -0.39
CA CYS A 104 -7.30 -2.12 -0.40
C CYS A 104 -6.07 -2.57 -1.19
N TRP A 105 -5.51 -1.69 -2.01
CA TRP A 105 -4.28 -1.97 -2.72
C TRP A 105 -3.07 -1.59 -1.88
N ALA A 106 -2.00 -2.36 -2.00
CA ALA A 106 -0.72 -2.02 -1.39
C ALA A 106 0.41 -2.31 -2.38
N TYR A 107 1.46 -1.52 -2.33
CA TYR A 107 2.63 -1.71 -3.20
C TYR A 107 3.74 -2.38 -2.42
N VAL A 108 4.29 -3.46 -2.97
CA VAL A 108 5.40 -4.21 -2.38
C VAL A 108 6.54 -4.23 -3.38
N GLY A 109 7.69 -3.71 -2.98
CA GLY A 109 8.87 -3.63 -3.83
C GLY A 109 9.66 -4.92 -3.86
N LYS A 110 10.31 -5.19 -4.98
CA LYS A 110 11.20 -6.34 -5.10
C LYS A 110 12.47 -6.12 -4.28
N PRO A 111 12.76 -7.02 -3.33
CA PRO A 111 13.90 -6.83 -2.42
C PRO A 111 15.23 -6.64 -3.13
N ASP A 112 15.51 -7.42 -4.16
CA ASP A 112 16.76 -7.34 -4.92
C ASP A 112 16.90 -6.02 -5.69
N ARG A 113 15.78 -5.41 -6.13
CA ARG A 113 15.79 -4.12 -6.81
C ARG A 113 15.98 -2.95 -5.85
N LEU A 114 15.65 -3.12 -4.58
CA LEU A 114 15.67 -2.09 -3.55
C LEU A 114 16.84 -2.23 -2.57
N ASP A 115 17.71 -3.21 -2.76
CA ASP A 115 18.84 -3.51 -1.86
C ASP A 115 18.36 -3.76 -0.42
N VAL A 116 17.27 -4.52 -0.27
CA VAL A 116 16.76 -4.94 1.05
C VAL A 116 16.93 -6.44 1.22
N ASP A 117 17.23 -6.85 2.45
CA ASP A 117 17.36 -8.25 2.83
C ASP A 117 16.00 -8.72 3.38
N ALA A 118 15.11 -9.07 2.47
CA ALA A 118 13.78 -9.56 2.81
C ALA A 118 13.48 -10.80 1.98
N THR A 119 12.78 -11.77 2.59
CA THR A 119 12.43 -13.03 1.94
C THR A 119 10.92 -13.18 1.88
N TRP A 120 10.41 -13.43 0.67
CA TRP A 120 9.00 -13.75 0.44
C TRP A 120 8.92 -15.24 0.11
N PRO A 121 8.40 -16.08 1.02
CA PRO A 121 8.40 -17.53 0.83
C PRO A 121 7.44 -17.96 -0.26
N GLY A 122 7.66 -19.14 -0.80
CA GLY A 122 6.82 -19.74 -1.82
C GLY A 122 7.54 -19.86 -3.15
N GLY A 123 6.81 -20.31 -4.17
CA GLY A 123 7.31 -20.48 -5.53
C GLY A 123 6.59 -19.56 -6.50
N GLY A 124 7.14 -19.49 -7.71
CA GLY A 124 6.56 -18.68 -8.78
C GLY A 124 7.12 -17.26 -8.82
N SER A 125 6.39 -16.37 -9.47
CA SER A 125 6.80 -14.97 -9.60
C SER A 125 6.78 -14.26 -8.25
N PHE A 126 7.44 -13.12 -8.16
CA PHE A 126 7.40 -12.30 -6.95
C PHE A 126 5.96 -11.95 -6.56
N ARG A 127 5.15 -11.52 -7.53
CA ARG A 127 3.73 -11.21 -7.31
C ARG A 127 2.97 -12.40 -6.74
N GLU A 128 3.19 -13.60 -7.27
CA GLU A 128 2.54 -14.83 -6.80
C GLU A 128 2.94 -15.13 -5.35
N ARG A 129 4.21 -14.96 -5.02
CA ARG A 129 4.69 -15.17 -3.64
C ARG A 129 4.08 -14.18 -2.67
N VAL A 130 4.00 -12.90 -3.03
CA VAL A 130 3.38 -11.86 -2.19
C VAL A 130 1.91 -12.18 -1.99
N ARG A 131 1.18 -12.48 -3.04
CA ARG A 131 -0.25 -12.83 -2.96
C ARG A 131 -0.48 -14.05 -2.08
N SER A 132 0.39 -15.04 -2.17
CA SER A 132 0.30 -16.26 -1.36
C SER A 132 0.46 -15.96 0.13
N VAL A 133 1.44 -15.15 0.50
CA VAL A 133 1.66 -14.74 1.89
C VAL A 133 0.46 -13.96 2.41
N VAL A 134 -0.04 -13.00 1.63
CA VAL A 134 -1.21 -12.20 2.01
C VAL A 134 -2.43 -13.09 2.29
N SER A 135 -2.69 -14.06 1.41
CA SER A 135 -3.84 -14.96 1.56
C SER A 135 -3.71 -15.92 2.74
N ARG A 136 -2.50 -16.47 2.96
CA ARG A 136 -2.29 -17.55 3.93
C ARG A 136 -2.09 -17.07 5.38
N THR A 137 -1.57 -15.87 5.56
CA THR A 137 -1.18 -15.40 6.89
C THR A 137 -2.15 -14.40 7.51
N GLY A 138 -3.28 -14.17 6.87
CA GLY A 138 -4.31 -13.27 7.40
C GLY A 138 -3.89 -11.81 7.46
N ILE A 139 -3.10 -11.38 6.49
CA ILE A 139 -2.67 -9.98 6.39
C ILE A 139 -3.90 -9.11 6.10
N ALA A 140 -4.05 -8.03 6.84
CA ALA A 140 -5.22 -7.17 6.75
C ALA A 140 -4.91 -5.74 7.15
N VAL A 141 -5.69 -4.81 6.61
CA VAL A 141 -5.64 -3.39 6.98
C VAL A 141 -6.70 -3.12 8.04
N ARG A 142 -6.30 -2.39 9.10
CA ARG A 142 -7.21 -1.90 10.13
C ARG A 142 -7.14 -0.39 10.16
N THR A 143 -8.29 0.28 10.13
CA THR A 143 -8.31 1.73 10.29
C THR A 143 -8.03 2.08 11.75
N ARG A 144 -7.47 3.27 11.99
CA ARG A 144 -7.20 3.79 13.33
C ARG A 144 -7.42 5.30 13.37
N GLU A 145 -7.63 5.81 14.54
CA GLU A 145 -7.82 7.25 14.76
C GLU A 145 -6.55 8.07 14.48
#